data_9ea34a9f68a81cad91d70573de6f3f7a
#
_entry.id   9ea34a9f68a81cad91d70573de6f3f7a
#
_cell.length_a   1.000
_cell.length_b   1.000
_cell.length_c   1.000
_cell.angle_alpha   90.00
_cell.angle_beta   90.00
_cell.angle_gamma   90.00
#
_symmetry.space_group_name_H-M   'P 1'
#
loop_
_entity.id
_entity.type
_entity.pdbx_description
1 polymer ?
#
loop_
_entity_poly.entity_id
_entity_poly.type
_entity_poly.pdbx_seq_one_letter_code
_entity_poly.pdbx_strand_id
1 'polypeptide(L)'
;MSGNLLHFEELFRRYRPGLIAFATSMLHNADEAEEVVNDVFISYWNGGEYRDIHEESSLKNYLFRSVKNRSLNQLRKSKVDFTDLPADESAISVSSTIIEEISRKEIKEKLHLLIEQLPKKCRQIFIMSRTYEMSHKEIAEILDISAKTVENQIGIALKFLRIHIPRN
;
A
#
# COMPACT_ATOMS: atom_id res chain seq x y z
N MET A 1 -12.56 -2.04 -29.03
CA MET A 1 -11.19 -2.33 -28.58
C MET A 1 -10.51 -1.14 -27.89
N SER A 2 -10.63 0.07 -28.39
CA SER A 2 -9.99 1.25 -27.76
C SER A 2 -10.48 1.60 -26.35
N GLY A 3 -11.75 1.37 -26.01
CA GLY A 3 -12.30 1.70 -24.69
C GLY A 3 -11.72 0.85 -23.55
N ASN A 4 -11.44 -0.42 -23.77
CA ASN A 4 -10.86 -1.31 -22.76
C ASN A 4 -9.40 -0.98 -22.46
N LEU A 5 -8.65 -0.54 -23.48
CA LEU A 5 -7.24 -0.16 -23.28
C LEU A 5 -7.13 1.14 -22.48
N LEU A 6 -7.93 2.16 -22.79
CA LEU A 6 -7.95 3.43 -22.05
C LEU A 6 -8.35 3.22 -20.59
N HIS A 7 -9.34 2.38 -20.34
CA HIS A 7 -9.76 2.03 -19.00
C HIS A 7 -8.65 1.29 -18.22
N PHE A 8 -7.98 0.34 -18.87
CA PHE A 8 -6.85 -0.37 -18.27
C PHE A 8 -5.68 0.57 -17.93
N GLU A 9 -5.31 1.47 -18.82
CA GLU A 9 -4.25 2.47 -18.60
C GLU A 9 -4.58 3.37 -17.41
N GLU A 10 -5.84 3.80 -17.27
CA GLU A 10 -6.27 4.60 -16.14
C GLU A 10 -6.18 3.83 -14.82
N LEU A 11 -6.65 2.59 -14.79
CA LEU A 11 -6.53 1.71 -13.63
C LEU A 11 -5.08 1.45 -13.26
N PHE A 12 -4.25 1.13 -14.24
CA PHE A 12 -2.83 0.89 -14.05
C PHE A 12 -2.14 2.12 -13.44
N ARG A 13 -2.34 3.29 -14.03
CA ARG A 13 -1.76 4.55 -13.54
C ARG A 13 -2.24 4.89 -12.12
N ARG A 14 -3.51 4.65 -11.81
CA ARG A 14 -4.13 4.98 -10.52
C ARG A 14 -3.69 4.04 -9.40
N TYR A 15 -3.66 2.74 -9.65
CA TYR A 15 -3.45 1.76 -8.59
C TYR A 15 -2.00 1.26 -8.47
N ARG A 16 -1.24 1.25 -9.55
CA ARG A 16 0.12 0.69 -9.58
C ARG A 16 1.03 1.26 -8.49
N PRO A 17 1.14 2.59 -8.28
CA PRO A 17 2.07 3.13 -7.27
C PRO A 17 1.76 2.64 -5.85
N GLY A 18 0.50 2.62 -5.46
CA GLY A 18 0.10 2.16 -4.14
C GLY A 18 0.19 0.66 -3.96
N LEU A 19 -0.08 -0.11 -5.00
CA LEU A 19 0.11 -1.56 -4.98
C LEU A 19 1.58 -1.94 -4.86
N ILE A 20 2.50 -1.20 -5.52
CA ILE A 20 3.95 -1.36 -5.35
C ILE A 20 4.36 -1.01 -3.91
N ALA A 21 3.91 0.13 -3.38
CA ALA A 21 4.20 0.50 -1.99
C ALA A 21 3.69 -0.57 -1.00
N PHE A 22 2.49 -1.10 -1.24
CA PHE A 22 1.91 -2.18 -0.45
C PHE A 22 2.74 -3.47 -0.54
N ALA A 23 3.09 -3.93 -1.74
CA ALA A 23 3.91 -5.11 -1.96
C ALA A 23 5.32 -4.95 -1.38
N THR A 24 5.97 -3.80 -1.56
CA THR A 24 7.30 -3.48 -1.01
C THR A 24 7.30 -3.57 0.52
N SER A 25 6.21 -3.11 1.16
CA SER A 25 6.08 -3.22 2.61
C SER A 25 5.98 -4.68 3.11
N MET A 26 5.60 -5.61 2.24
CA MET A 26 5.56 -7.05 2.54
C MET A 26 6.88 -7.75 2.20
N LEU A 27 7.40 -7.50 1.00
CA LEU A 27 8.54 -8.24 0.41
C LEU A 27 9.90 -7.65 0.81
N HIS A 28 9.94 -6.38 1.23
CA HIS A 28 11.18 -5.63 1.52
C HIS A 28 12.14 -5.52 0.32
N ASN A 29 11.63 -5.74 -0.89
CA ASN A 29 12.36 -5.69 -2.14
C ASN A 29 11.46 -4.98 -3.17
N ALA A 30 11.94 -3.85 -3.71
CA ALA A 30 11.17 -3.04 -4.66
C ALA A 30 11.00 -3.74 -6.01
N ASP A 31 12.03 -4.43 -6.49
CA ASP A 31 12.01 -5.13 -7.79
C ASP A 31 11.01 -6.30 -7.76
N GLU A 32 11.04 -7.10 -6.70
CA GLU A 32 10.06 -8.18 -6.49
C GLU A 32 8.64 -7.64 -6.33
N ALA A 33 8.48 -6.50 -5.67
CA ALA A 33 7.18 -5.85 -5.52
C ALA A 33 6.62 -5.38 -6.87
N GLU A 34 7.46 -4.80 -7.73
CA GLU A 34 7.06 -4.42 -9.09
C GLU A 34 6.67 -5.63 -9.93
N GLU A 35 7.44 -6.71 -9.86
CA GLU A 35 7.13 -7.97 -10.57
C GLU A 35 5.77 -8.52 -10.15
N VAL A 36 5.52 -8.63 -8.85
CA VAL A 36 4.23 -9.11 -8.31
C VAL A 36 3.07 -8.24 -8.79
N VAL A 37 3.22 -6.92 -8.76
CA VAL A 37 2.16 -6.00 -9.19
C VAL A 37 1.93 -6.09 -10.69
N ASN A 38 2.98 -6.14 -11.50
CA ASN A 38 2.87 -6.31 -12.95
C ASN A 38 2.17 -7.63 -13.30
N ASP A 39 2.49 -8.72 -12.62
CA ASP A 39 1.82 -10.01 -12.78
C ASP A 39 0.32 -9.98 -12.47
N VAL A 40 -0.07 -9.21 -11.44
CA VAL A 40 -1.50 -9.01 -11.11
C VAL A 40 -2.21 -8.27 -12.24
N PHE A 41 -1.61 -7.22 -12.78
CA PHE A 41 -2.20 -6.47 -13.90
C PHE A 41 -2.24 -7.30 -15.19
N ILE A 42 -1.21 -8.09 -15.48
CA ILE A 42 -1.21 -9.02 -16.63
C ILE A 42 -2.33 -10.05 -16.48
N SER A 43 -2.50 -10.62 -15.29
CA SER A 43 -3.58 -11.58 -15.02
C SER A 43 -4.96 -10.95 -15.17
N TYR A 44 -5.12 -9.72 -14.73
CA TYR A 44 -6.35 -8.94 -14.90
C TYR A 44 -6.62 -8.65 -16.39
N TRP A 45 -5.60 -8.22 -17.15
CA TRP A 45 -5.71 -7.93 -18.58
C TRP A 45 -6.05 -9.15 -19.42
N ASN A 46 -5.43 -10.30 -19.14
CA ASN A 46 -5.61 -11.54 -19.91
C ASN A 46 -6.98 -12.19 -19.75
N GLY A 47 -7.87 -11.60 -18.98
CA GLY A 47 -9.28 -11.98 -19.03
C GLY A 47 -9.64 -13.12 -18.10
N GLY A 48 -9.19 -13.08 -16.89
CA GLY A 48 -9.83 -13.87 -15.85
C GLY A 48 -11.29 -13.44 -15.65
N GLU A 49 -12.01 -14.15 -14.81
CA GLU A 49 -13.40 -13.91 -14.39
C GLU A 49 -13.69 -12.48 -13.86
N TYR A 50 -12.65 -11.65 -13.77
CA TYR A 50 -12.64 -10.32 -13.18
C TYR A 50 -12.69 -9.17 -14.19
N ARG A 51 -12.72 -9.47 -15.48
CA ARG A 51 -12.80 -8.45 -16.55
C ARG A 51 -14.13 -7.67 -16.52
N ASP A 52 -15.15 -8.27 -15.92
CA ASP A 52 -16.50 -7.71 -15.80
C ASP A 52 -16.76 -7.07 -14.43
N ILE A 53 -15.70 -6.82 -13.62
CA ILE A 53 -15.86 -6.06 -12.39
C ILE A 53 -16.07 -4.59 -12.75
N HIS A 54 -17.34 -4.19 -12.80
CA HIS A 54 -17.73 -2.81 -13.10
C HIS A 54 -17.75 -1.92 -11.84
N GLU A 55 -17.75 -2.53 -10.67
CA GLU A 55 -17.77 -1.82 -9.39
C GLU A 55 -16.34 -1.54 -8.92
N GLU A 56 -16.01 -0.26 -8.74
CA GLU A 56 -14.67 0.20 -8.37
C GLU A 56 -14.20 -0.38 -7.02
N SER A 57 -15.11 -0.54 -6.05
CA SER A 57 -14.80 -1.14 -4.74
C SER A 57 -14.36 -2.60 -4.89
N SER A 58 -15.06 -3.37 -5.70
CA SER A 58 -14.75 -4.76 -5.98
C SER A 58 -13.41 -4.92 -6.70
N LEU A 59 -13.11 -4.02 -7.63
CA LEU A 59 -11.82 -4.00 -8.34
C LEU A 59 -10.67 -3.67 -7.40
N LYS A 60 -10.80 -2.64 -6.56
CA LYS A 60 -9.79 -2.32 -5.54
C LYS A 60 -9.47 -3.53 -4.66
N ASN A 61 -10.52 -4.14 -4.12
CA ASN A 61 -10.40 -5.29 -3.23
C ASN A 61 -9.71 -6.47 -3.94
N TYR A 62 -10.08 -6.73 -5.19
CA TYR A 62 -9.42 -7.75 -6.02
C TYR A 62 -7.92 -7.47 -6.19
N LEU A 63 -7.54 -6.26 -6.60
CA LEU A 63 -6.13 -5.90 -6.84
C LEU A 63 -5.29 -6.04 -5.58
N PHE A 64 -5.71 -5.46 -4.45
CA PHE A 64 -4.97 -5.54 -3.18
C PHE A 64 -4.90 -6.97 -2.64
N ARG A 65 -5.98 -7.75 -2.74
CA ARG A 65 -6.01 -9.16 -2.33
C ARG A 65 -5.08 -10.02 -3.19
N SER A 66 -5.09 -9.78 -4.50
CA SER A 66 -4.22 -10.50 -5.45
C SER A 66 -2.74 -10.22 -5.19
N VAL A 67 -2.38 -8.95 -4.99
CA VAL A 67 -1.01 -8.55 -4.63
C VAL A 67 -0.60 -9.17 -3.30
N LYS A 68 -1.44 -9.11 -2.25
CA LYS A 68 -1.17 -9.76 -0.96
C LYS A 68 -0.88 -11.25 -1.14
N ASN A 69 -1.77 -11.96 -1.83
CA ASN A 69 -1.65 -13.41 -1.99
C ASN A 69 -0.38 -13.80 -2.76
N ARG A 70 -0.05 -13.08 -3.84
CA ARG A 70 1.18 -13.32 -4.60
C ARG A 70 2.42 -12.99 -3.78
N SER A 71 2.44 -11.89 -3.04
CA SER A 71 3.54 -11.53 -2.14
C SER A 71 3.75 -12.59 -1.05
N LEU A 72 2.69 -13.10 -0.44
CA LEU A 72 2.78 -14.19 0.54
C LEU A 72 3.33 -15.48 -0.08
N ASN A 73 2.92 -15.80 -1.30
CA ASN A 73 3.45 -16.97 -2.01
C ASN A 73 4.94 -16.82 -2.34
N GLN A 74 5.37 -15.62 -2.72
CA GLN A 74 6.79 -15.30 -2.94
C GLN A 74 7.61 -15.49 -1.65
N LEU A 75 7.15 -14.91 -0.53
CA LEU A 75 7.78 -15.09 0.78
C LEU A 75 7.85 -16.56 1.24
N ARG A 76 6.86 -17.36 0.89
CA ARG A 76 6.91 -18.81 1.20
C ARG A 76 7.96 -19.53 0.37
N LYS A 77 8.11 -19.19 -0.90
CA LYS A 77 9.13 -19.76 -1.79
C LYS A 77 10.54 -19.38 -1.32
N SER A 78 10.77 -18.10 -1.01
CA SER A 78 12.08 -17.62 -0.52
C SER A 78 12.45 -18.19 0.87
N LYS A 79 11.47 -18.50 1.74
CA LYS A 79 11.73 -19.16 3.03
C LYS A 79 12.15 -20.63 2.90
N VAL A 80 11.85 -21.28 1.80
CA VAL A 80 12.35 -22.65 1.51
C VAL A 80 13.84 -22.62 1.15
N ASP A 81 14.33 -21.48 0.63
CA ASP A 81 15.73 -21.31 0.23
C ASP A 81 16.64 -20.68 1.31
N PHE A 82 16.07 -20.13 2.39
CA PHE A 82 16.84 -19.45 3.45
C PHE A 82 16.29 -19.76 4.83
N THR A 83 16.98 -20.64 5.53
CA THR A 83 17.01 -20.68 7.00
C THR A 83 17.83 -19.49 7.49
N ASP A 84 17.23 -18.71 8.43
CA ASP A 84 17.82 -17.64 9.22
C ASP A 84 17.98 -16.25 8.57
N LEU A 85 17.00 -15.37 8.89
CA LEU A 85 17.30 -13.96 9.22
C LEU A 85 16.24 -13.42 10.18
N PRO A 86 16.64 -12.70 11.25
CA PRO A 86 15.73 -12.21 12.28
C PRO A 86 14.91 -11.01 11.82
N ALA A 87 13.70 -10.92 12.38
CA ALA A 87 12.84 -9.76 12.21
C ALA A 87 13.49 -8.53 12.87
N ASP A 88 13.92 -7.60 12.05
CA ASP A 88 14.49 -6.34 12.51
C ASP A 88 13.37 -5.31 12.73
N GLU A 89 13.03 -5.08 13.98
CA GLU A 89 12.26 -3.92 14.43
C GLU A 89 13.20 -2.72 14.52
N SER A 90 13.48 -2.06 13.40
CA SER A 90 14.27 -0.84 13.46
C SER A 90 13.43 0.34 13.91
N ALA A 91 13.79 0.85 15.09
CA ALA A 91 13.28 2.05 15.70
C ALA A 91 13.54 3.30 14.83
N ILE A 92 12.59 4.21 14.84
CA ILE A 92 12.60 5.47 14.13
C ILE A 92 13.60 6.43 14.76
N SER A 93 14.60 6.85 13.98
CA SER A 93 15.46 7.99 14.32
C SER A 93 14.89 9.24 13.68
N VAL A 94 14.52 10.22 14.48
CA VAL A 94 13.99 11.51 14.04
C VAL A 94 15.13 12.52 14.00
N SER A 95 15.41 13.09 12.82
CA SER A 95 16.21 14.31 12.70
C SER A 95 15.27 15.47 12.36
N SER A 96 15.25 16.46 13.24
CA SER A 96 14.49 17.71 13.12
C SER A 96 15.38 18.79 12.49
N THR A 97 14.91 19.50 11.47
CA THR A 97 15.16 20.96 11.35
C THR A 97 14.54 21.60 10.10
N ILE A 98 14.02 22.80 10.31
CA ILE A 98 13.95 24.04 9.50
C ILE A 98 12.57 24.36 8.91
N ILE A 99 12.09 25.52 9.36
CA ILE A 99 10.88 26.24 8.96
C ILE A 99 11.24 27.15 7.78
N GLU A 100 10.49 27.04 6.67
CA GLU A 100 10.34 28.11 5.69
C GLU A 100 9.07 27.89 4.86
N GLU A 101 8.48 28.95 4.31
CA GLU A 101 7.20 28.99 3.58
C GLU A 101 7.05 27.86 2.57
N ILE A 102 6.13 26.92 2.89
CA ILE A 102 6.02 25.62 2.22
C ILE A 102 4.97 25.74 1.13
N SER A 103 5.37 25.57 -0.13
CA SER A 103 4.44 25.42 -1.26
C SER A 103 3.61 24.13 -1.13
N ARG A 104 2.45 24.09 -1.79
CA ARG A 104 1.58 22.87 -1.76
C ARG A 104 2.33 21.57 -2.17
N LYS A 105 3.38 21.70 -2.98
CA LYS A 105 4.21 20.58 -3.43
C LYS A 105 5.09 20.08 -2.28
N GLU A 106 5.69 21.00 -1.54
CA GLU A 106 6.55 20.68 -0.38
C GLU A 106 5.75 20.05 0.76
N ILE A 107 4.47 20.47 0.96
CA ILE A 107 3.57 19.84 1.95
C ILE A 107 3.32 18.37 1.56
N LYS A 108 3.07 18.08 0.28
CA LYS A 108 2.86 16.72 -0.20
C LYS A 108 4.11 15.86 -0.03
N GLU A 109 5.27 16.38 -0.38
CA GLU A 109 6.55 15.68 -0.24
C GLU A 109 6.86 15.42 1.25
N LYS A 110 6.64 16.39 2.10
CA LYS A 110 6.81 16.23 3.55
C LYS A 110 5.84 15.22 4.15
N LEU A 111 4.58 15.25 3.72
CA LEU A 111 3.58 14.27 4.14
C LEU A 111 3.97 12.86 3.68
N HIS A 112 4.45 12.71 2.46
CA HIS A 112 4.95 11.43 1.95
C HIS A 112 6.08 10.87 2.80
N LEU A 113 7.09 11.69 3.10
CA LEU A 113 8.20 11.30 3.98
C LEU A 113 7.73 10.91 5.40
N LEU A 114 6.73 11.61 5.95
CA LEU A 114 6.16 11.25 7.24
C LEU A 114 5.38 9.92 7.19
N ILE A 115 4.67 9.66 6.11
CA ILE A 115 3.97 8.38 5.92
C ILE A 115 4.99 7.23 5.81
N GLU A 116 6.13 7.44 5.17
CA GLU A 116 7.20 6.45 5.10
C GLU A 116 7.82 6.10 6.46
N GLN A 117 7.74 6.99 7.43
CA GLN A 117 8.21 6.76 8.80
C GLN A 117 7.22 5.96 9.66
N LEU A 118 5.98 5.78 9.22
CA LEU A 118 5.03 4.95 9.94
C LEU A 118 5.47 3.48 9.99
N PRO A 119 5.19 2.76 11.11
CA PRO A 119 5.37 1.32 11.16
C PRO A 119 4.67 0.62 9.98
N LYS A 120 5.25 -0.44 9.45
CA LYS A 120 4.80 -1.09 8.19
C LYS A 120 3.30 -1.36 8.14
N LYS A 121 2.73 -2.05 9.12
CA LYS A 121 1.28 -2.33 9.17
C LYS A 121 0.45 -1.06 9.25
N CYS A 122 0.88 -0.10 10.04
CA CYS A 122 0.23 1.19 10.20
C CYS A 122 0.21 1.96 8.87
N ARG A 123 1.33 2.00 8.16
CA ARG A 123 1.48 2.63 6.83
C ARG A 123 0.57 1.95 5.79
N GLN A 124 0.58 0.62 5.70
CA GLN A 124 -0.28 -0.12 4.78
C GLN A 124 -1.75 0.25 4.98
N ILE A 125 -2.23 0.14 6.21
CA ILE A 125 -3.61 0.43 6.57
C ILE A 125 -3.97 1.89 6.29
N PHE A 126 -3.05 2.82 6.60
CA PHE A 126 -3.25 4.25 6.36
C PHE A 126 -3.38 4.56 4.86
N ILE A 127 -2.49 4.00 4.02
CA ILE A 127 -2.55 4.16 2.55
C ILE A 127 -3.84 3.57 2.01
N MET A 128 -4.22 2.35 2.39
CA MET A 128 -5.47 1.72 1.95
C MET A 128 -6.69 2.56 2.31
N SER A 129 -6.71 3.12 3.51
CA SER A 129 -7.83 3.93 4.00
C SER A 129 -7.88 5.32 3.36
N ARG A 130 -6.74 6.03 3.23
CA ARG A 130 -6.71 7.44 2.83
C ARG A 130 -6.49 7.66 1.35
N THR A 131 -5.65 6.85 0.72
CA THR A 131 -5.36 6.99 -0.72
C THR A 131 -6.39 6.25 -1.58
N TYR A 132 -6.85 5.10 -1.10
CA TYR A 132 -7.78 4.24 -1.86
C TYR A 132 -9.20 4.22 -1.27
N GLU A 133 -9.46 5.03 -0.23
CA GLU A 133 -10.79 5.22 0.36
C GLU A 133 -11.48 3.90 0.76
N MET A 134 -10.68 2.92 1.20
CA MET A 134 -11.20 1.65 1.67
C MET A 134 -11.82 1.79 3.06
N SER A 135 -12.94 1.14 3.27
CA SER A 135 -13.58 1.01 4.58
C SER A 135 -12.72 0.14 5.52
N HIS A 136 -12.90 0.32 6.81
CA HIS A 136 -12.22 -0.53 7.82
C HIS A 136 -12.53 -2.02 7.63
N LYS A 137 -13.75 -2.33 7.16
CA LYS A 137 -14.16 -3.71 6.89
C LYS A 137 -13.40 -4.32 5.71
N GLU A 138 -13.31 -3.60 4.58
CA GLU A 138 -12.55 -4.04 3.40
C GLU A 138 -11.08 -4.26 3.73
N ILE A 139 -10.45 -3.33 4.46
CA ILE A 139 -9.05 -3.45 4.89
C ILE A 139 -8.88 -4.67 5.81
N ALA A 140 -9.79 -4.86 6.76
CA ALA A 140 -9.77 -5.97 7.69
C ALA A 140 -9.85 -7.32 6.96
N GLU A 141 -10.73 -7.45 5.96
CA GLU A 141 -10.88 -8.64 5.14
C GLU A 141 -9.61 -8.91 4.28
N ILE A 142 -9.02 -7.87 3.68
CA ILE A 142 -7.81 -8.03 2.87
C ILE A 142 -6.62 -8.46 3.73
N LEU A 143 -6.45 -7.84 4.90
CA LEU A 143 -5.28 -8.07 5.76
C LEU A 143 -5.45 -9.22 6.77
N ASP A 144 -6.62 -9.84 6.83
CA ASP A 144 -6.95 -10.90 7.80
C ASP A 144 -6.81 -10.44 9.27
N ILE A 145 -7.34 -9.27 9.58
CA ILE A 145 -7.32 -8.65 10.92
C ILE A 145 -8.72 -8.15 11.27
N SER A 146 -8.94 -7.78 12.53
CA SER A 146 -10.22 -7.19 12.94
C SER A 146 -10.37 -5.74 12.46
N ALA A 147 -11.60 -5.29 12.20
CA ALA A 147 -11.90 -3.89 11.91
C ALA A 147 -11.46 -2.96 13.05
N LYS A 148 -11.49 -3.44 14.30
CA LYS A 148 -10.98 -2.71 15.45
C LYS A 148 -9.46 -2.51 15.40
N THR A 149 -8.73 -3.52 14.92
CA THR A 149 -7.29 -3.39 14.67
C THR A 149 -7.01 -2.33 13.60
N VAL A 150 -7.79 -2.30 12.53
CA VAL A 150 -7.68 -1.27 11.47
C VAL A 150 -7.88 0.12 12.06
N GLU A 151 -8.96 0.32 12.81
CA GLU A 151 -9.27 1.59 13.50
C GLU A 151 -8.11 2.05 14.40
N ASN A 152 -7.58 1.15 15.21
CA ASN A 152 -6.45 1.45 16.09
C ASN A 152 -5.20 1.86 15.31
N GLN A 153 -4.86 1.16 14.23
CA GLN A 153 -3.71 1.49 13.39
C GLN A 153 -3.86 2.86 12.70
N ILE A 154 -5.07 3.18 12.23
CA ILE A 154 -5.36 4.51 11.68
C ILE A 154 -5.21 5.59 12.77
N GLY A 155 -5.67 5.32 13.97
CA GLY A 155 -5.50 6.21 15.12
C GLY A 155 -4.03 6.50 15.44
N ILE A 156 -3.19 5.47 15.41
CA ILE A 156 -1.72 5.59 15.60
C ILE A 156 -1.12 6.47 14.49
N ALA A 157 -1.46 6.20 13.22
CA ALA A 157 -0.98 6.99 12.08
C ALA A 157 -1.36 8.47 12.22
N LEU A 158 -2.63 8.75 12.51
CA LEU A 158 -3.12 10.12 12.65
C LEU A 158 -2.45 10.85 13.83
N LYS A 159 -2.23 10.15 14.95
CA LYS A 159 -1.52 10.73 16.09
C LYS A 159 -0.08 11.09 15.73
N PHE A 160 0.63 10.18 15.07
CA PHE A 160 1.99 10.42 14.60
C PHE A 160 2.06 11.61 13.65
N LEU A 161 1.23 11.63 12.61
CA LEU A 161 1.20 12.72 11.63
C LEU A 161 0.85 14.08 12.27
N ARG A 162 -0.10 14.11 13.22
CA ARG A 162 -0.49 15.34 13.91
C ARG A 162 0.63 15.96 14.73
N ILE A 163 1.53 15.14 15.28
CA ILE A 163 2.68 15.62 16.06
C ILE A 163 3.76 16.20 15.13
N HIS A 164 3.93 15.64 13.93
CA HIS A 164 5.02 15.99 13.03
C HIS A 164 4.64 17.00 11.92
N ILE A 165 3.34 17.23 11.72
CA ILE A 165 2.86 18.28 10.81
C ILE A 165 2.73 19.58 11.61
N PRO A 166 3.48 20.64 11.27
CA PRO A 166 3.35 21.93 11.94
C PRO A 166 1.92 22.47 11.77
N ARG A 167 1.34 22.90 12.88
CA ARG A 167 0.10 23.68 12.84
C ARG A 167 0.46 25.10 12.42
N ASN A 168 -0.07 25.52 11.28
CA ASN A 168 -0.14 26.96 10.96
C ASN A 168 -1.16 27.64 11.88
#